data_3f36c436f019332fbbf98f76c69400a3
#
_entry.id   3f36c436f019332fbbf98f76c69400a3
#
_cell.length_a   1.000
_cell.length_b   1.000
_cell.length_c   1.000
_cell.angle_alpha   90.00
_cell.angle_beta   90.00
_cell.angle_gamma   90.00
#
_symmetry.space_group_name_H-M   'P 1'
#
loop_
_entity.id
_entity.type
_entity.pdbx_description
1 polymer ?
#
loop_
_entity_poly.entity_id
_entity_poly.type
_entity_poly.pdbx_seq_one_letter_code
_entity_poly.pdbx_strand_id
1 'polypeptide(L)'
;IMVPFLTGCYVAKYCHKHKIPLSAGFHCQAENFSNHLHLMNAHRFNNRVYKVFYKHLYQYCDAIHYPTQFICNTFENVVGVTPHHVISNGVNYQFNRGIPKYKKEDGLFRILYIGRYSKEKTHSVLLKAVNKSKYRNRIQLIFAGDGPQKKNIQMYSAKHLPIQPVMKFYSRDELLKVIGSADLYVHAAEIELEAISCLEAISCGLVPVINNSPRSATKYFALDDKNLFKCNNPKDLAAKIDYWIEHPKEKEQRILDYADFATQWQFDKCMDQMEQMILSII
;
A
#
# COMPACT_ATOMS: atom_id res chain seq x y z
N ILE A 1 -12.88 6.65 16.61
CA ILE A 1 -11.50 7.18 16.84
C ILE A 1 -10.57 6.59 15.78
N MET A 2 -9.66 7.41 15.20
CA MET A 2 -8.82 6.96 14.08
C MET A 2 -7.39 6.58 14.46
N VAL A 3 -6.87 7.08 15.58
CA VAL A 3 -5.47 6.85 15.95
C VAL A 3 -5.28 6.79 17.47
N PRO A 4 -4.34 5.95 17.99
CA PRO A 4 -4.10 5.71 19.42
C PRO A 4 -3.20 6.78 20.05
N PHE A 5 -3.49 8.08 19.80
CA PHE A 5 -2.75 9.20 20.41
C PHE A 5 -3.52 9.81 21.57
N LEU A 6 -2.91 10.78 22.25
CA LEU A 6 -3.39 11.33 23.52
C LEU A 6 -4.90 11.66 23.53
N THR A 7 -5.37 12.41 22.54
CA THR A 7 -6.80 12.78 22.42
C THR A 7 -7.69 11.55 22.27
N GLY A 8 -7.32 10.62 21.38
CA GLY A 8 -8.07 9.37 21.17
C GLY A 8 -8.15 8.53 22.44
N CYS A 9 -7.04 8.40 23.15
CA CYS A 9 -6.98 7.67 24.43
C CYS A 9 -7.84 8.33 25.53
N TYR A 10 -7.87 9.67 25.57
CA TYR A 10 -8.72 10.39 26.52
C TYR A 10 -10.20 10.16 26.22
N VAL A 11 -10.59 10.35 24.95
CA VAL A 11 -11.97 10.13 24.49
C VAL A 11 -12.42 8.70 24.75
N ALA A 12 -11.57 7.70 24.48
CA ALA A 12 -11.91 6.29 24.72
C ALA A 12 -12.25 6.02 26.21
N LYS A 13 -11.44 6.55 27.13
CA LYS A 13 -11.73 6.44 28.56
C LYS A 13 -13.00 7.18 28.98
N TYR A 14 -13.25 8.35 28.38
CA TYR A 14 -14.46 9.12 28.64
C TYR A 14 -15.70 8.35 28.19
N CYS A 15 -15.70 7.83 26.95
CA CYS A 15 -16.82 7.02 26.42
C CYS A 15 -17.07 5.81 27.29
N HIS A 16 -16.04 5.07 27.65
CA HIS A 16 -16.16 3.89 28.52
C HIS A 16 -16.77 4.24 29.89
N LYS A 17 -16.27 5.32 30.53
CA LYS A 17 -16.82 5.80 31.82
C LYS A 17 -18.30 6.16 31.73
N HIS A 18 -18.73 6.73 30.62
CA HIS A 18 -20.10 7.22 30.44
C HIS A 18 -20.99 6.22 29.66
N LYS A 19 -20.51 5.00 29.38
CA LYS A 19 -21.23 3.95 28.64
C LYS A 19 -21.69 4.42 27.26
N ILE A 20 -20.87 5.22 26.57
CA ILE A 20 -21.12 5.68 25.21
C ILE A 20 -20.49 4.66 24.25
N PRO A 21 -21.24 4.07 23.31
CA PRO A 21 -20.71 3.15 22.30
C PRO A 21 -19.52 3.74 21.55
N LEU A 22 -18.48 2.96 21.35
CA LEU A 22 -17.23 3.45 20.78
C LEU A 22 -16.67 2.51 19.72
N SER A 23 -16.46 3.02 18.52
CA SER A 23 -15.64 2.35 17.49
C SER A 23 -14.31 3.05 17.29
N ALA A 24 -13.29 2.27 16.87
CA ALA A 24 -12.00 2.82 16.49
C ALA A 24 -11.42 2.13 15.24
N GLY A 25 -10.77 2.92 14.38
CA GLY A 25 -10.00 2.40 13.24
C GLY A 25 -8.56 2.09 13.63
N PHE A 26 -8.04 0.99 13.13
CA PHE A 26 -6.64 0.60 13.32
C PHE A 26 -5.80 1.04 12.12
N HIS A 27 -5.28 2.27 12.19
CA HIS A 27 -4.53 2.88 11.08
C HIS A 27 -3.06 3.18 11.41
N CYS A 28 -2.53 2.62 12.51
CA CYS A 28 -1.16 2.84 12.95
C CYS A 28 -0.45 1.53 13.29
N GLN A 29 0.44 1.08 12.42
CA GLN A 29 1.27 -0.10 12.65
C GLN A 29 2.49 0.26 13.52
N ALA A 30 2.83 -0.58 14.51
CA ALA A 30 3.96 -0.33 15.41
C ALA A 30 5.29 -0.19 14.66
N GLU A 31 5.44 -0.94 13.58
CA GLU A 31 6.62 -0.94 12.71
C GLU A 31 6.83 0.41 12.01
N ASN A 32 5.77 1.15 11.67
CA ASN A 32 5.90 2.51 11.13
C ASN A 32 6.55 3.46 12.15
N PHE A 33 6.18 3.32 13.43
CA PHE A 33 6.76 4.11 14.50
C PHE A 33 8.20 3.70 14.79
N SER A 34 8.46 2.40 14.95
CA SER A 34 9.79 1.86 15.30
C SER A 34 10.81 2.00 14.17
N ASN A 35 10.36 2.09 12.91
CA ASN A 35 11.24 2.35 11.76
C ASN A 35 11.99 3.69 11.88
N HIS A 36 11.36 4.72 12.43
CA HIS A 36 12.03 6.00 12.69
C HIS A 36 13.15 5.90 13.73
N LEU A 37 13.05 4.91 14.62
CA LEU A 37 14.05 4.63 15.66
C LEU A 37 15.05 3.53 15.26
N HIS A 38 15.02 3.07 14.00
CA HIS A 38 15.80 1.92 13.51
C HIS A 38 15.51 0.60 14.26
N LEU A 39 14.34 0.49 14.90
CA LEU A 39 13.88 -0.67 15.68
C LEU A 39 12.80 -1.49 14.98
N MET A 40 12.61 -1.32 13.66
CA MET A 40 11.57 -2.01 12.88
C MET A 40 11.57 -3.54 13.07
N ASN A 41 12.75 -4.14 13.24
CA ASN A 41 12.92 -5.58 13.45
C ASN A 41 12.91 -6.00 14.94
N ALA A 42 12.73 -5.06 15.88
CA ALA A 42 12.70 -5.33 17.30
C ALA A 42 11.29 -5.81 17.73
N HIS A 43 10.97 -7.08 17.52
CA HIS A 43 9.65 -7.66 17.80
C HIS A 43 9.17 -7.38 19.24
N ARG A 44 10.07 -7.48 20.24
CA ARG A 44 9.70 -7.18 21.63
C ARG A 44 9.27 -5.72 21.83
N PHE A 45 9.91 -4.79 21.12
CA PHE A 45 9.56 -3.36 21.15
C PHE A 45 8.21 -3.13 20.45
N ASN A 46 8.01 -3.66 19.26
CA ASN A 46 6.76 -3.53 18.50
C ASN A 46 5.58 -4.13 19.29
N ASN A 47 5.77 -5.30 19.92
CA ASN A 47 4.75 -5.91 20.77
C ASN A 47 4.41 -5.04 21.99
N ARG A 48 5.39 -4.34 22.59
CA ARG A 48 5.10 -3.37 23.66
C ARG A 48 4.26 -2.21 23.15
N VAL A 49 4.57 -1.68 21.97
CA VAL A 49 3.77 -0.59 21.36
C VAL A 49 2.33 -1.05 21.15
N TYR A 50 2.10 -2.24 20.58
CA TYR A 50 0.76 -2.79 20.42
C TYR A 50 0.03 -2.97 21.76
N LYS A 51 0.68 -3.46 22.80
CA LYS A 51 0.10 -3.56 24.16
C LYS A 51 -0.24 -2.20 24.75
N VAL A 52 0.55 -1.16 24.48
CA VAL A 52 0.26 0.22 24.89
C VAL A 52 -0.97 0.75 24.16
N PHE A 53 -1.06 0.54 22.84
CA PHE A 53 -2.25 0.91 22.05
C PHE A 53 -3.51 0.23 22.59
N TYR A 54 -3.45 -1.08 22.85
CA TYR A 54 -4.55 -1.82 23.44
C TYR A 54 -4.97 -1.25 24.78
N LYS A 55 -4.02 -1.13 25.72
CA LYS A 55 -4.26 -0.66 27.10
C LYS A 55 -4.85 0.75 27.16
N HIS A 56 -4.49 1.63 26.24
CA HIS A 56 -4.90 3.04 26.33
C HIS A 56 -6.07 3.43 25.46
N LEU A 57 -6.39 2.61 24.43
CA LEU A 57 -7.48 2.88 23.51
C LEU A 57 -8.34 1.64 23.23
N TYR A 58 -7.78 0.63 22.55
CA TYR A 58 -8.57 -0.41 21.91
C TYR A 58 -9.33 -1.32 22.88
N GLN A 59 -8.88 -1.49 24.11
CA GLN A 59 -9.62 -2.25 25.13
C GLN A 59 -10.97 -1.62 25.54
N TYR A 60 -11.20 -0.37 25.21
CA TYR A 60 -12.43 0.37 25.51
C TYR A 60 -13.42 0.43 24.35
N CYS A 61 -13.06 -0.16 23.20
CA CYS A 61 -13.87 -0.10 22.00
C CYS A 61 -14.85 -1.27 21.92
N ASP A 62 -16.08 -0.99 21.53
CA ASP A 62 -17.13 -1.99 21.26
C ASP A 62 -16.97 -2.61 19.86
N ALA A 63 -16.34 -1.88 18.92
CA ALA A 63 -15.92 -2.38 17.61
C ALA A 63 -14.58 -1.78 17.17
N ILE A 64 -13.72 -2.60 16.58
CA ILE A 64 -12.45 -2.17 16.01
C ILE A 64 -12.44 -2.48 14.51
N HIS A 65 -12.30 -1.44 13.72
CA HIS A 65 -12.13 -1.52 12.28
C HIS A 65 -10.67 -1.79 11.93
N TYR A 66 -10.39 -2.89 11.24
CA TYR A 66 -9.09 -3.22 10.66
C TYR A 66 -9.20 -3.15 9.13
N PRO A 67 -8.32 -2.42 8.43
CA PRO A 67 -8.38 -2.32 6.97
C PRO A 67 -8.04 -3.62 6.25
N THR A 68 -7.35 -4.55 6.91
CA THR A 68 -6.99 -5.86 6.36
C THR A 68 -6.92 -6.94 7.44
N GLN A 69 -7.17 -8.20 7.04
CA GLN A 69 -6.99 -9.36 7.93
C GLN A 69 -5.55 -9.49 8.42
N PHE A 70 -4.57 -9.06 7.62
CA PHE A 70 -3.17 -9.05 8.00
C PHE A 70 -2.91 -8.23 9.27
N ILE A 71 -3.44 -7.01 9.35
CA ILE A 71 -3.18 -6.16 10.52
C ILE A 71 -4.03 -6.57 11.72
N CYS A 72 -5.24 -7.08 11.50
CA CYS A 72 -6.05 -7.70 12.53
C CYS A 72 -5.25 -8.84 13.20
N ASN A 73 -4.80 -9.81 12.42
CA ASN A 73 -4.01 -10.94 12.92
C ASN A 73 -2.70 -10.48 13.60
N THR A 74 -2.02 -9.47 13.03
CA THR A 74 -0.78 -8.93 13.60
C THR A 74 -1.00 -8.36 14.99
N PHE A 75 -2.08 -7.63 15.20
CA PHE A 75 -2.41 -7.04 16.49
C PHE A 75 -2.94 -8.08 17.48
N GLU A 76 -3.90 -8.92 17.08
CA GLU A 76 -4.52 -9.93 17.95
C GLU A 76 -3.55 -11.02 18.40
N ASN A 77 -2.52 -11.36 17.62
CA ASN A 77 -1.44 -12.24 18.04
C ASN A 77 -0.64 -11.69 19.26
N VAL A 78 -0.75 -10.39 19.53
CA VAL A 78 -0.04 -9.73 20.65
C VAL A 78 -0.94 -9.47 21.84
N VAL A 79 -2.21 -9.11 21.60
CA VAL A 79 -3.14 -8.62 22.64
C VAL A 79 -4.30 -9.57 22.95
N GLY A 80 -4.50 -10.60 22.12
CA GLY A 80 -5.66 -11.48 22.16
C GLY A 80 -6.78 -11.01 21.22
N VAL A 81 -7.84 -11.80 21.13
CA VAL A 81 -9.01 -11.52 20.28
C VAL A 81 -9.69 -10.22 20.70
N THR A 82 -10.07 -9.42 19.71
CA THR A 82 -10.73 -8.11 19.89
C THR A 82 -12.12 -8.10 19.22
N PRO A 83 -13.03 -7.17 19.54
CA PRO A 83 -14.28 -7.01 18.83
C PRO A 83 -14.01 -6.41 17.44
N HIS A 84 -13.51 -7.24 16.52
CA HIS A 84 -12.97 -6.81 15.23
C HIS A 84 -13.96 -6.85 14.07
N HIS A 85 -13.80 -5.91 13.16
CA HIS A 85 -14.40 -5.89 11.84
C HIS A 85 -13.31 -5.63 10.82
N VAL A 86 -13.13 -6.54 9.86
CA VAL A 86 -12.12 -6.40 8.79
C VAL A 86 -12.82 -5.86 7.55
N ILE A 87 -12.61 -4.58 7.29
CA ILE A 87 -13.27 -3.84 6.21
C ILE A 87 -12.21 -2.99 5.51
N SER A 88 -12.07 -3.12 4.20
CA SER A 88 -11.17 -2.25 3.44
C SER A 88 -11.62 -0.78 3.49
N ASN A 89 -10.68 0.16 3.41
CA ASN A 89 -11.01 1.58 3.25
C ASN A 89 -11.66 1.89 1.87
N GLY A 90 -11.68 0.90 0.98
CA GLY A 90 -12.34 0.98 -0.31
C GLY A 90 -11.57 1.81 -1.35
N VAL A 91 -11.83 1.53 -2.61
CA VAL A 91 -11.27 2.27 -3.75
C VAL A 91 -12.32 3.21 -4.29
N ASN A 92 -11.96 4.50 -4.39
CA ASN A 92 -12.86 5.51 -4.92
C ASN A 92 -13.29 5.16 -6.36
N TYR A 93 -14.57 5.37 -6.68
CA TYR A 93 -15.20 5.03 -7.96
C TYR A 93 -14.50 5.61 -9.20
N GLN A 94 -13.76 6.69 -9.06
CA GLN A 94 -12.98 7.29 -10.17
C GLN A 94 -11.82 6.39 -10.63
N PHE A 95 -11.29 5.54 -9.74
CA PHE A 95 -10.26 4.55 -10.07
C PHE A 95 -10.92 3.27 -10.56
N ASN A 96 -11.15 3.18 -11.87
CA ASN A 96 -11.79 2.04 -12.51
C ASN A 96 -11.19 1.77 -13.90
N ARG A 97 -11.59 0.69 -14.56
CA ARG A 97 -11.08 0.27 -15.88
C ARG A 97 -11.48 1.21 -17.03
N GLY A 98 -12.44 2.09 -16.83
CA GLY A 98 -12.87 3.08 -17.83
C GLY A 98 -11.87 4.20 -18.07
N ILE A 99 -10.73 4.23 -17.36
CA ILE A 99 -9.71 5.25 -17.60
C ILE A 99 -9.14 5.08 -19.02
N PRO A 100 -9.07 6.18 -19.81
CA PRO A 100 -8.48 6.12 -21.12
C PRO A 100 -7.03 5.63 -21.08
N LYS A 101 -6.68 4.68 -21.97
CA LYS A 101 -5.29 4.29 -22.18
C LYS A 101 -4.67 5.23 -23.21
N TYR A 102 -3.58 5.88 -22.83
CA TYR A 102 -2.91 6.83 -23.69
C TYR A 102 -1.85 6.13 -24.55
N LYS A 103 -1.98 6.26 -25.88
CA LYS A 103 -0.99 5.76 -26.82
C LYS A 103 0.34 6.49 -26.62
N LYS A 104 1.43 5.74 -26.67
CA LYS A 104 2.80 6.23 -26.50
C LYS A 104 3.57 6.02 -27.81
N GLU A 105 4.26 7.06 -28.25
CA GLU A 105 5.04 7.02 -29.51
C GLU A 105 6.55 6.91 -29.26
N ASP A 106 6.97 7.08 -27.97
CA ASP A 106 8.37 7.09 -27.58
C ASP A 106 8.98 5.69 -27.34
N GLY A 107 8.18 4.64 -27.43
CA GLY A 107 8.62 3.24 -27.23
C GLY A 107 9.07 2.91 -25.81
N LEU A 108 8.82 3.79 -24.83
CA LEU A 108 9.22 3.59 -23.43
C LEU A 108 8.21 2.72 -22.68
N PHE A 109 8.73 1.86 -21.81
CA PHE A 109 7.94 1.08 -20.85
C PHE A 109 7.87 1.86 -19.53
N ARG A 110 6.67 2.32 -19.17
CA ARG A 110 6.44 3.17 -18.00
C ARG A 110 6.07 2.35 -16.79
N ILE A 111 6.87 2.47 -15.73
CA ILE A 111 6.61 1.86 -14.43
C ILE A 111 6.18 2.96 -13.45
N LEU A 112 4.98 2.81 -12.91
CA LEU A 112 4.41 3.74 -11.95
C LEU A 112 4.62 3.22 -10.52
N TYR A 113 5.01 4.13 -9.63
CA TYR A 113 5.01 3.97 -8.18
C TYR A 113 4.29 5.16 -7.55
N ILE A 114 3.25 4.90 -6.75
CA ILE A 114 2.49 5.94 -6.04
C ILE A 114 2.78 5.84 -4.55
N GLY A 115 3.22 6.94 -3.94
CA GLY A 115 3.43 7.00 -2.50
C GLY A 115 4.40 8.06 -2.03
N ARG A 116 4.40 8.30 -0.71
CA ARG A 116 5.32 9.24 -0.06
C ARG A 116 6.77 8.76 -0.25
N TYR A 117 7.70 9.70 -0.50
CA TYR A 117 9.13 9.36 -0.58
C TYR A 117 9.74 9.26 0.81
N SER A 118 9.50 8.12 1.46
CA SER A 118 9.96 7.80 2.81
C SER A 118 10.73 6.46 2.82
N LYS A 119 11.42 6.16 3.92
CA LYS A 119 12.32 5.00 4.00
C LYS A 119 11.59 3.68 3.81
N GLU A 120 10.44 3.51 4.46
CA GLU A 120 9.61 2.29 4.41
C GLU A 120 9.02 2.01 3.03
N LYS A 121 8.93 3.03 2.18
CA LYS A 121 8.47 2.88 0.78
C LYS A 121 9.55 2.34 -0.16
N THR A 122 10.78 2.24 0.28
CA THR A 122 11.93 1.55 -0.37
C THR A 122 12.11 1.82 -1.87
N HIS A 123 11.95 3.08 -2.29
CA HIS A 123 12.17 3.51 -3.69
C HIS A 123 13.54 3.08 -4.23
N SER A 124 14.54 2.99 -3.35
CA SER A 124 15.89 2.56 -3.70
C SER A 124 15.95 1.13 -4.25
N VAL A 125 15.03 0.25 -3.84
CA VAL A 125 14.94 -1.12 -4.34
C VAL A 125 14.51 -1.11 -5.80
N LEU A 126 13.48 -0.31 -6.14
CA LEU A 126 13.02 -0.15 -7.52
C LEU A 126 14.08 0.50 -8.41
N LEU A 127 14.74 1.58 -7.95
CA LEU A 127 15.84 2.20 -8.69
C LEU A 127 16.96 1.22 -9.03
N LYS A 128 17.38 0.43 -8.02
CA LYS A 128 18.40 -0.62 -8.20
C LYS A 128 17.93 -1.75 -9.13
N ALA A 129 16.63 -2.08 -9.10
CA ALA A 129 16.05 -3.09 -9.98
C ALA A 129 16.08 -2.61 -11.44
N VAL A 130 15.64 -1.40 -11.72
CA VAL A 130 15.68 -0.83 -13.08
C VAL A 130 17.12 -0.77 -13.60
N ASN A 131 18.09 -0.39 -12.76
CA ASN A 131 19.49 -0.41 -13.16
C ASN A 131 20.02 -1.82 -13.52
N LYS A 132 19.40 -2.89 -13.00
CA LYS A 132 19.76 -4.30 -13.27
C LYS A 132 18.92 -4.94 -14.38
N SER A 133 17.84 -4.33 -14.81
CA SER A 133 16.96 -4.83 -15.86
C SER A 133 17.69 -4.88 -17.22
N LYS A 134 17.41 -5.90 -18.02
CA LYS A 134 17.83 -5.99 -19.42
C LYS A 134 17.31 -4.82 -20.26
N TYR A 135 16.19 -4.25 -19.85
CA TYR A 135 15.45 -3.19 -20.55
C TYR A 135 15.69 -1.80 -19.95
N ARG A 136 16.72 -1.61 -19.12
CA ARG A 136 17.02 -0.34 -18.43
C ARG A 136 17.01 0.90 -19.33
N ASN A 137 17.38 0.74 -20.60
CA ASN A 137 17.43 1.82 -21.59
C ASN A 137 16.05 2.14 -22.20
N ARG A 138 14.99 1.42 -21.83
CA ARG A 138 13.62 1.59 -22.29
C ARG A 138 12.62 1.82 -21.15
N ILE A 139 13.08 1.76 -19.90
CA ILE A 139 12.22 1.91 -18.73
C ILE A 139 12.21 3.37 -18.27
N GLN A 140 11.02 3.98 -18.30
CA GLN A 140 10.73 5.26 -17.66
C GLN A 140 10.07 5.03 -16.31
N LEU A 141 10.71 5.43 -15.22
CA LEU A 141 10.08 5.45 -13.90
C LEU A 141 9.23 6.71 -13.72
N ILE A 142 8.05 6.53 -13.11
CA ILE A 142 7.18 7.62 -12.68
C ILE A 142 6.92 7.44 -11.18
N PHE A 143 7.45 8.35 -10.38
CA PHE A 143 7.19 8.43 -8.95
C PHE A 143 6.13 9.49 -8.66
N ALA A 144 4.91 9.05 -8.36
CA ALA A 144 3.79 9.92 -8.01
C ALA A 144 3.77 10.15 -6.50
N GLY A 145 4.29 11.30 -6.06
CA GLY A 145 4.37 11.65 -4.65
C GLY A 145 5.41 12.70 -4.35
N ASP A 146 5.69 12.88 -3.06
CA ASP A 146 6.79 13.72 -2.54
C ASP A 146 7.23 13.21 -1.15
N GLY A 147 8.36 13.69 -0.65
CA GLY A 147 8.82 13.33 0.68
C GLY A 147 10.33 13.44 0.90
N PRO A 148 10.79 13.11 2.12
CA PRO A 148 12.16 13.39 2.56
C PRO A 148 13.25 12.64 1.78
N GLN A 149 12.90 11.53 1.10
CA GLN A 149 13.87 10.77 0.29
C GLN A 149 14.08 11.33 -1.13
N LYS A 150 13.42 12.44 -1.50
CA LYS A 150 13.47 13.02 -2.87
C LYS A 150 14.90 13.22 -3.38
N LYS A 151 15.75 13.88 -2.58
CA LYS A 151 17.16 14.10 -2.95
C LYS A 151 17.94 12.81 -3.19
N ASN A 152 17.74 11.80 -2.33
CA ASN A 152 18.43 10.52 -2.45
C ASN A 152 17.99 9.77 -3.72
N ILE A 153 16.70 9.83 -4.07
CA ILE A 153 16.17 9.26 -5.31
C ILE A 153 16.80 9.95 -6.52
N GLN A 154 16.82 11.29 -6.54
CA GLN A 154 17.41 12.09 -7.62
C GLN A 154 18.91 11.81 -7.79
N MET A 155 19.67 11.83 -6.70
CA MET A 155 21.12 11.57 -6.74
C MET A 155 21.45 10.17 -7.26
N TYR A 156 20.72 9.15 -6.80
CA TYR A 156 20.92 7.79 -7.30
C TYR A 156 20.57 7.69 -8.79
N SER A 157 19.43 8.25 -9.19
CA SER A 157 18.96 8.20 -10.58
C SER A 157 19.94 8.89 -11.53
N ALA A 158 20.39 10.09 -11.19
CA ALA A 158 21.35 10.85 -12.01
C ALA A 158 22.66 10.06 -12.25
N LYS A 159 23.10 9.29 -11.25
CA LYS A 159 24.35 8.52 -11.33
C LYS A 159 24.20 7.17 -12.06
N HIS A 160 23.04 6.53 -11.98
CA HIS A 160 22.92 5.11 -12.32
C HIS A 160 21.86 4.78 -13.40
N LEU A 161 20.89 5.66 -13.65
CA LEU A 161 19.84 5.37 -14.60
C LEU A 161 20.04 6.12 -15.93
N PRO A 162 19.86 5.44 -17.07
CA PRO A 162 19.96 6.10 -18.38
C PRO A 162 18.81 7.05 -18.65
N ILE A 163 17.61 6.75 -18.10
CA ILE A 163 16.41 7.57 -18.22
C ILE A 163 16.05 8.09 -16.84
N GLN A 164 15.99 9.42 -16.68
CA GLN A 164 15.69 10.03 -15.39
C GLN A 164 14.22 9.85 -15.02
N PRO A 165 13.89 9.50 -13.76
CA PRO A 165 12.50 9.33 -13.33
C PRO A 165 11.74 10.65 -13.37
N VAL A 166 10.47 10.59 -13.76
CA VAL A 166 9.53 11.68 -13.52
C VAL A 166 9.12 11.64 -12.05
N MET A 167 9.30 12.75 -11.34
CA MET A 167 9.01 12.86 -9.91
C MET A 167 8.10 14.05 -9.65
N LYS A 168 6.84 13.79 -9.38
CA LYS A 168 5.84 14.84 -9.21
C LYS A 168 4.74 14.39 -8.24
N PHE A 169 4.24 15.33 -7.44
CA PHE A 169 2.95 15.18 -6.76
C PHE A 169 1.85 15.56 -7.76
N TYR A 170 0.91 14.65 -7.96
CA TYR A 170 -0.20 14.81 -8.91
C TYR A 170 -1.51 15.08 -8.17
N SER A 171 -2.34 15.95 -8.74
CA SER A 171 -3.77 15.96 -8.39
C SER A 171 -4.42 14.62 -8.78
N ARG A 172 -5.62 14.37 -8.27
CA ARG A 172 -6.33 13.10 -8.60
C ARG A 172 -6.55 12.94 -10.10
N ASP A 173 -7.00 13.97 -10.79
CA ASP A 173 -7.26 13.92 -12.23
C ASP A 173 -5.99 13.73 -13.05
N GLU A 174 -4.89 14.36 -12.64
CA GLU A 174 -3.58 14.13 -13.25
C GLU A 174 -3.09 12.71 -13.00
N LEU A 175 -3.32 12.16 -11.78
CA LEU A 175 -2.92 10.81 -11.42
C LEU A 175 -3.64 9.76 -12.28
N LEU A 176 -4.93 9.94 -12.55
CA LEU A 176 -5.68 9.06 -13.46
C LEU A 176 -5.08 9.05 -14.88
N LYS A 177 -4.65 10.21 -15.41
CA LYS A 177 -3.94 10.29 -16.69
C LYS A 177 -2.60 9.56 -16.65
N VAL A 178 -1.86 9.71 -15.56
CA VAL A 178 -0.57 9.03 -15.37
C VAL A 178 -0.76 7.52 -15.30
N ILE A 179 -1.75 7.03 -14.56
CA ILE A 179 -2.11 5.60 -14.48
C ILE A 179 -2.48 5.09 -15.91
N GLY A 180 -3.28 5.84 -16.66
CA GLY A 180 -3.65 5.49 -18.03
C GLY A 180 -2.47 5.42 -19.01
N SER A 181 -1.35 6.09 -18.71
CA SER A 181 -0.11 6.08 -19.50
C SER A 181 0.91 5.02 -19.06
N ALA A 182 0.73 4.42 -17.88
CA ALA A 182 1.65 3.44 -17.33
C ALA A 182 1.42 2.02 -17.91
N ASP A 183 2.48 1.20 -17.90
CA ASP A 183 2.46 -0.18 -18.36
C ASP A 183 2.46 -1.20 -17.23
N LEU A 184 3.03 -0.81 -16.07
CA LEU A 184 3.19 -1.66 -14.91
C LEU A 184 3.11 -0.81 -13.66
N TYR A 185 2.58 -1.36 -12.58
CA TYR A 185 2.66 -0.77 -11.26
C TYR A 185 3.66 -1.54 -10.40
N VAL A 186 4.52 -0.85 -9.65
CA VAL A 186 5.41 -1.51 -8.68
C VAL A 186 5.12 -0.98 -7.29
N HIS A 187 4.87 -1.88 -6.35
CA HIS A 187 4.69 -1.57 -4.94
C HIS A 187 5.85 -2.14 -4.12
N ALA A 188 6.89 -1.35 -3.92
CA ALA A 188 8.09 -1.80 -3.23
C ALA A 188 8.07 -1.60 -1.71
N ALA A 189 7.02 -1.00 -1.14
CA ALA A 189 6.93 -0.69 0.28
C ALA A 189 7.16 -1.93 1.17
N GLU A 190 7.89 -1.72 2.27
CA GLU A 190 8.20 -2.77 3.24
C GLU A 190 7.17 -2.85 4.36
N ILE A 191 6.50 -1.74 4.67
CA ILE A 191 5.47 -1.65 5.71
C ILE A 191 4.21 -1.06 5.09
N GLU A 192 3.10 -1.79 5.15
CA GLU A 192 1.78 -1.33 4.68
C GLU A 192 0.65 -2.01 5.44
N LEU A 193 -0.31 -1.22 5.87
CA LEU A 193 -1.55 -1.70 6.47
C LEU A 193 -2.52 -2.24 5.42
N GLU A 194 -2.62 -1.57 4.26
CA GLU A 194 -3.53 -1.92 3.16
C GLU A 194 -2.95 -1.57 1.78
N ALA A 195 -2.34 -0.39 1.60
CA ALA A 195 -1.85 0.14 0.33
C ALA A 195 -2.95 0.46 -0.70
N ILE A 196 -3.84 1.40 -0.36
CA ILE A 196 -4.90 1.87 -1.26
C ILE A 196 -4.36 2.24 -2.65
N SER A 197 -3.20 2.88 -2.74
CA SER A 197 -2.59 3.22 -4.02
C SER A 197 -2.30 2.02 -4.93
N CYS A 198 -2.06 0.84 -4.34
CA CYS A 198 -1.93 -0.41 -5.10
C CYS A 198 -3.29 -0.88 -5.63
N LEU A 199 -4.32 -0.83 -4.78
CA LEU A 199 -5.69 -1.15 -5.18
C LEU A 199 -6.23 -0.20 -6.25
N GLU A 200 -5.95 1.09 -6.14
CA GLU A 200 -6.29 2.10 -7.15
C GLU A 200 -5.64 1.77 -8.50
N ALA A 201 -4.35 1.44 -8.51
CA ALA A 201 -3.64 1.05 -9.73
C ALA A 201 -4.21 -0.23 -10.37
N ILE A 202 -4.49 -1.25 -9.56
CA ILE A 202 -5.13 -2.51 -9.96
C ILE A 202 -6.51 -2.25 -10.57
N SER A 203 -7.35 -1.48 -9.87
CA SER A 203 -8.71 -1.12 -10.32
C SER A 203 -8.71 -0.39 -11.66
N CYS A 204 -7.65 0.34 -11.94
CA CYS A 204 -7.43 1.02 -13.21
C CYS A 204 -6.80 0.11 -14.31
N GLY A 205 -6.60 -1.16 -14.03
CA GLY A 205 -6.08 -2.15 -14.97
C GLY A 205 -4.56 -2.11 -15.12
N LEU A 206 -3.81 -1.78 -14.08
CA LEU A 206 -2.36 -2.02 -14.04
C LEU A 206 -2.05 -3.33 -13.35
N VAL A 207 -1.17 -4.12 -13.96
CA VAL A 207 -0.61 -5.32 -13.31
C VAL A 207 0.39 -4.86 -12.27
N PRO A 208 0.27 -5.30 -11.00
CA PRO A 208 1.23 -4.94 -9.97
C PRO A 208 2.39 -5.93 -9.87
N VAL A 209 3.58 -5.42 -9.47
CA VAL A 209 4.69 -6.22 -8.93
C VAL A 209 4.95 -5.74 -7.51
N ILE A 210 4.77 -6.63 -6.53
CA ILE A 210 4.61 -6.30 -5.13
C ILE A 210 5.74 -6.89 -4.29
N ASN A 211 6.20 -6.14 -3.29
CA ASN A 211 7.17 -6.60 -2.31
C ASN A 211 6.57 -7.68 -1.39
N ASN A 212 7.16 -8.89 -1.38
CA ASN A 212 6.77 -9.95 -0.46
C ASN A 212 7.31 -9.70 0.95
N SER A 213 6.95 -8.55 1.53
CA SER A 213 7.36 -8.20 2.89
C SER A 213 6.47 -8.89 3.93
N PRO A 214 7.06 -9.44 5.02
CA PRO A 214 6.29 -9.96 6.15
C PRO A 214 5.56 -8.86 6.94
N ARG A 215 5.85 -7.59 6.71
CA ARG A 215 5.26 -6.43 7.40
C ARG A 215 4.26 -5.65 6.54
N SER A 216 3.87 -6.21 5.40
CA SER A 216 2.97 -5.54 4.46
C SER A 216 1.77 -6.41 4.11
N ALA A 217 0.58 -5.84 4.21
CA ALA A 217 -0.65 -6.44 3.72
C ALA A 217 -0.68 -6.56 2.19
N THR A 218 0.07 -5.71 1.48
CA THR A 218 0.00 -5.60 0.02
C THR A 218 0.34 -6.90 -0.70
N LYS A 219 1.17 -7.76 -0.10
CA LYS A 219 1.51 -9.07 -0.69
C LYS A 219 0.29 -9.96 -0.97
N TYR A 220 -0.79 -9.78 -0.22
CA TYR A 220 -2.03 -10.53 -0.41
C TYR A 220 -2.86 -10.05 -1.61
N PHE A 221 -2.45 -8.97 -2.28
CA PHE A 221 -3.02 -8.54 -3.56
C PHE A 221 -2.35 -9.20 -4.77
N ALA A 222 -1.29 -9.95 -4.56
CA ALA A 222 -0.65 -10.70 -5.64
C ALA A 222 -1.48 -11.95 -5.99
N LEU A 223 -1.84 -12.12 -7.26
CA LEU A 223 -2.60 -13.28 -7.72
C LEU A 223 -1.71 -14.52 -7.89
N ASP A 224 -0.42 -14.33 -8.16
CA ASP A 224 0.57 -15.42 -8.20
C ASP A 224 2.00 -14.90 -7.94
N ASP A 225 2.97 -15.82 -7.98
CA ASP A 225 4.39 -15.53 -7.75
C ASP A 225 5.02 -14.58 -8.77
N LYS A 226 4.43 -14.43 -9.96
CA LYS A 226 4.91 -13.49 -10.99
C LYS A 226 4.67 -12.04 -10.56
N ASN A 227 3.70 -11.83 -9.68
CA ASN A 227 3.35 -10.54 -9.11
C ASN A 227 4.08 -10.25 -7.78
N LEU A 228 4.88 -11.19 -7.28
CA LEU A 228 5.65 -11.02 -6.05
C LEU A 228 7.16 -11.01 -6.31
N PHE A 229 7.88 -10.12 -5.67
CA PHE A 229 9.33 -10.17 -5.60
C PHE A 229 9.81 -10.34 -4.15
N LYS A 230 10.95 -11.04 -3.98
CA LYS A 230 11.55 -11.30 -2.67
C LYS A 230 11.90 -9.99 -1.97
N CYS A 231 11.51 -9.89 -0.69
CA CYS A 231 11.66 -8.68 0.11
C CYS A 231 13.06 -8.07 0.01
N ASN A 232 13.13 -6.80 -0.30
CA ASN A 232 14.37 -6.03 -0.46
C ASN A 232 15.38 -6.61 -1.48
N ASN A 233 14.92 -7.37 -2.47
CA ASN A 233 15.78 -7.96 -3.50
C ASN A 233 15.60 -7.26 -4.87
N PRO A 234 16.48 -6.29 -5.21
CA PRO A 234 16.41 -5.59 -6.50
C PRO A 234 16.65 -6.50 -7.72
N LYS A 235 17.39 -7.60 -7.56
CA LYS A 235 17.66 -8.55 -8.66
C LYS A 235 16.40 -9.34 -9.00
N ASP A 236 15.67 -9.78 -7.99
CA ASP A 236 14.41 -10.48 -8.18
C ASP A 236 13.32 -9.54 -8.74
N LEU A 237 13.24 -8.31 -8.23
CA LEU A 237 12.33 -7.29 -8.81
C LEU A 237 12.66 -7.00 -10.28
N ALA A 238 13.94 -6.90 -10.65
CA ALA A 238 14.35 -6.72 -12.04
C ALA A 238 13.85 -7.88 -12.92
N ALA A 239 14.00 -9.12 -12.46
CA ALA A 239 13.53 -10.30 -13.18
C ALA A 239 12.00 -10.28 -13.37
N LYS A 240 11.22 -9.83 -12.37
CA LYS A 240 9.76 -9.70 -12.49
C LYS A 240 9.36 -8.58 -13.47
N ILE A 241 10.06 -7.47 -13.45
CA ILE A 241 9.85 -6.37 -14.42
C ILE A 241 10.13 -6.88 -15.85
N ASP A 242 11.29 -7.51 -16.05
CA ASP A 242 11.68 -8.05 -17.35
C ASP A 242 10.66 -9.07 -17.85
N TYR A 243 10.16 -9.94 -16.96
CA TYR A 243 9.12 -10.91 -17.28
C TYR A 243 7.86 -10.23 -17.87
N TRP A 244 7.33 -9.19 -17.23
CA TRP A 244 6.12 -8.51 -17.69
C TRP A 244 6.34 -7.69 -18.98
N ILE A 245 7.57 -7.29 -19.28
CA ILE A 245 7.95 -6.69 -20.57
C ILE A 245 7.93 -7.76 -21.67
N GLU A 246 8.43 -8.95 -21.38
CA GLU A 246 8.59 -10.05 -22.33
C GLU A 246 7.28 -10.81 -22.60
N HIS A 247 6.26 -10.70 -21.72
CA HIS A 247 5.00 -11.44 -21.80
C HIS A 247 3.76 -10.51 -21.92
N PRO A 248 3.66 -9.69 -22.99
CA PRO A 248 2.57 -8.71 -23.12
C PRO A 248 1.17 -9.36 -23.19
N LYS A 249 1.04 -10.51 -23.87
CA LYS A 249 -0.24 -11.23 -23.97
C LYS A 249 -0.72 -11.76 -22.60
N GLU A 250 0.19 -12.29 -21.80
CA GLU A 250 -0.13 -12.74 -20.45
C GLU A 250 -0.50 -11.55 -19.56
N LYS A 251 0.19 -10.42 -19.73
CA LYS A 251 -0.13 -9.18 -19.03
C LYS A 251 -1.55 -8.69 -19.34
N GLU A 252 -1.99 -8.77 -20.60
CA GLU A 252 -3.36 -8.44 -21.00
C GLU A 252 -4.39 -9.31 -20.28
N GLN A 253 -4.17 -10.63 -20.20
CA GLN A 253 -5.05 -11.52 -19.44
C GLN A 253 -5.01 -11.17 -17.94
N ARG A 254 -3.83 -10.91 -17.39
CA ARG A 254 -3.66 -10.55 -15.99
C ARG A 254 -4.39 -9.24 -15.60
N ILE A 255 -4.51 -8.30 -16.52
CA ILE A 255 -5.34 -7.08 -16.35
C ILE A 255 -6.80 -7.44 -16.11
N LEU A 256 -7.33 -8.45 -16.84
CA LEU A 256 -8.71 -8.92 -16.66
C LEU A 256 -8.89 -9.59 -15.31
N ASP A 257 -7.96 -10.49 -14.95
CA ASP A 257 -7.99 -11.18 -13.65
C ASP A 257 -7.98 -10.19 -12.48
N TYR A 258 -7.12 -9.16 -12.55
CA TYR A 258 -7.07 -8.12 -11.53
C TYR A 258 -8.31 -7.23 -11.49
N ALA A 259 -8.98 -7.06 -12.60
CA ALA A 259 -10.22 -6.29 -12.61
C ALA A 259 -11.34 -6.98 -11.84
N ASP A 260 -11.47 -8.29 -12.00
CA ASP A 260 -12.44 -9.07 -11.25
C ASP A 260 -12.04 -9.10 -9.75
N PHE A 261 -10.75 -9.29 -9.47
CA PHE A 261 -10.20 -9.25 -8.12
C PHE A 261 -10.48 -7.92 -7.40
N ALA A 262 -10.42 -6.78 -8.12
CA ALA A 262 -10.63 -5.44 -7.55
C ALA A 262 -12.09 -5.16 -7.14
N THR A 263 -13.07 -5.92 -7.62
CA THR A 263 -14.50 -5.67 -7.38
C THR A 263 -14.89 -5.76 -5.90
N GLN A 264 -14.11 -6.47 -5.10
CA GLN A 264 -14.36 -6.63 -3.67
C GLN A 264 -14.04 -5.36 -2.85
N TRP A 265 -13.23 -4.44 -3.38
CA TRP A 265 -12.83 -3.20 -2.72
C TRP A 265 -13.54 -1.95 -3.25
N GLN A 266 -14.69 -2.10 -3.90
CA GLN A 266 -15.50 -0.95 -4.30
C GLN A 266 -15.92 -0.14 -3.09
N PHE A 267 -15.78 1.18 -3.19
CA PHE A 267 -15.99 2.11 -2.07
C PHE A 267 -17.36 1.92 -1.41
N ASP A 268 -18.44 1.88 -2.19
CA ASP A 268 -19.80 1.77 -1.65
C ASP A 268 -19.99 0.48 -0.85
N LYS A 269 -19.51 -0.67 -1.35
CA LYS A 269 -19.56 -1.94 -0.62
C LYS A 269 -18.82 -1.89 0.73
N CYS A 270 -17.66 -1.23 0.74
CA CYS A 270 -16.87 -1.08 1.97
C CYS A 270 -17.58 -0.13 2.95
N MET A 271 -18.22 0.93 2.43
CA MET A 271 -18.97 1.87 3.28
C MET A 271 -20.25 1.25 3.86
N ASP A 272 -20.96 0.43 3.11
CA ASP A 272 -22.11 -0.33 3.61
C ASP A 272 -21.69 -1.25 4.79
N GLN A 273 -20.56 -1.94 4.66
CA GLN A 273 -20.01 -2.76 5.75
C GLN A 273 -19.61 -1.91 6.97
N MET A 274 -19.03 -0.71 6.74
CA MET A 274 -18.67 0.21 7.80
C MET A 274 -19.91 0.74 8.53
N GLU A 275 -20.97 1.06 7.80
CA GLU A 275 -22.26 1.46 8.38
C GLU A 275 -22.85 0.33 9.26
N GLN A 276 -22.87 -0.91 8.76
CA GLN A 276 -23.34 -2.06 9.53
C GLN A 276 -22.52 -2.28 10.81
N MET A 277 -21.19 -2.11 10.74
CA MET A 277 -20.35 -2.16 11.93
C MET A 277 -20.76 -1.09 12.95
N ILE A 278 -21.00 0.14 12.52
CA ILE A 278 -21.42 1.23 13.43
C ILE A 278 -22.78 0.93 14.03
N LEU A 279 -23.76 0.49 13.21
CA LEU A 279 -25.10 0.17 13.67
C LEU A 279 -25.12 -1.01 14.65
N SER A 280 -24.14 -1.92 14.58
CA SER A 280 -24.07 -3.09 15.47
C SER A 280 -23.70 -2.76 16.92
N ILE A 281 -23.24 -1.54 17.21
CA ILE A 281 -22.81 -1.11 18.55
C ILE A 281 -23.71 -0.02 19.16
N ILE A 282 -24.72 0.42 18.43
CA ILE A 282 -25.71 1.41 18.90
C ILE A 282 -26.97 0.68 19.39
#